data_f9622360743f5ae02136013619d1c857
#
_entry.id   f9622360743f5ae02136013619d1c857
#
_cell.length_a   1.000
_cell.length_b   1.000
_cell.length_c   1.000
_cell.angle_alpha   90.00
_cell.angle_beta   90.00
_cell.angle_gamma   90.00
#
_symmetry.space_group_name_H-M   'P 1'
#
loop_
_entity.id
_entity.type
_entity.pdbx_description
1 polymer ?
#
loop_
_entity_poly.entity_id
_entity_poly.type
_entity_poly.pdbx_seq_one_letter_code
_entity_poly.pdbx_strand_id
1 'polypeptide(L)'
;MTSYDGAIGVKTGYTNNAGYCFVGAVKKDGHYLISVVLGSGWYPNRRYKWQDTKKLMDYGMKHYSKKEIPLNQGIPTKLPVNSGRKSTCTLSIPKPVSLYVSPTEKTKCVISLPTSLTAPVQKGTAVGSVVLYIDSKPYRSYPIYATQNIKKLTFSYCYKKMFYYLIH
;
A
#
# COMPACT_ATOMS: atom_id res chain seq x y z
N MET A 1 28.04 15.20 -9.08
CA MET A 1 27.08 14.91 -8.00
C MET A 1 27.72 14.17 -6.82
N THR A 2 28.99 13.91 -6.88
CA THR A 2 29.78 13.32 -5.78
C THR A 2 29.82 14.17 -4.48
N SER A 3 29.32 15.40 -4.55
CA SER A 3 29.25 16.34 -3.40
C SER A 3 27.87 16.40 -2.72
N TYR A 4 26.85 15.64 -3.15
CA TYR A 4 25.57 15.58 -2.46
C TYR A 4 25.53 14.32 -1.57
N ASP A 5 25.34 14.54 -0.28
CA ASP A 5 25.33 13.47 0.70
C ASP A 5 24.22 12.43 0.41
N GLY A 6 24.60 11.14 0.37
CA GLY A 6 23.73 10.04 0.00
C GLY A 6 23.48 9.85 -1.50
N ALA A 7 24.16 10.59 -2.39
CA ALA A 7 24.00 10.43 -3.83
C ALA A 7 24.51 9.06 -4.30
N ILE A 8 23.65 8.33 -5.05
CA ILE A 8 23.94 6.99 -5.60
C ILE A 8 23.98 6.93 -7.14
N GLY A 9 23.90 8.05 -7.82
CA GLY A 9 24.02 8.14 -9.30
C GLY A 9 22.87 8.96 -9.86
N VAL A 10 22.60 8.97 -11.16
CA VAL A 10 22.46 7.87 -12.10
C VAL A 10 23.07 8.22 -13.48
N LYS A 11 22.45 9.14 -14.28
CA LYS A 11 22.78 9.36 -15.69
C LYS A 11 22.70 10.83 -16.10
N THR A 12 23.69 11.29 -16.86
CA THR A 12 23.64 12.59 -17.56
C THR A 12 23.39 12.38 -19.05
N GLY A 13 22.75 13.36 -19.67
CA GLY A 13 22.61 13.45 -21.11
C GLY A 13 22.74 14.89 -21.59
N TYR A 14 23.17 15.06 -22.85
CA TYR A 14 23.22 16.36 -23.53
C TYR A 14 23.06 16.17 -25.03
N THR A 15 22.20 16.97 -25.63
CA THR A 15 22.20 17.26 -27.07
C THR A 15 21.95 18.76 -27.26
N ASN A 16 22.34 19.30 -28.41
CA ASN A 16 22.10 20.72 -28.68
C ASN A 16 20.61 21.11 -28.64
N ASN A 17 19.73 20.20 -29.03
CA ASN A 17 18.28 20.44 -29.03
C ASN A 17 17.66 20.25 -27.64
N ALA A 18 18.10 19.25 -26.87
CA ALA A 18 17.49 18.91 -25.58
C ALA A 18 18.13 19.64 -24.38
N GLY A 19 19.33 20.24 -24.57
CA GLY A 19 20.07 20.81 -23.45
C GLY A 19 20.64 19.78 -22.50
N TYR A 20 21.04 20.19 -21.31
CA TYR A 20 21.54 19.29 -20.27
C TYR A 20 20.39 18.60 -19.55
N CYS A 21 20.43 17.28 -19.55
CA CYS A 21 19.49 16.41 -18.81
C CYS A 21 20.25 15.63 -17.75
N PHE A 22 19.58 15.36 -16.62
CA PHE A 22 20.15 14.56 -15.55
C PHE A 22 19.08 13.81 -14.77
N VAL A 23 19.32 12.52 -14.54
CA VAL A 23 18.59 11.72 -13.57
C VAL A 23 19.49 11.52 -12.37
N GLY A 24 19.06 12.03 -11.21
CA GLY A 24 19.77 11.88 -9.94
C GLY A 24 19.00 10.98 -8.99
N ALA A 25 19.71 10.19 -8.19
CA ALA A 25 19.13 9.41 -7.12
C ALA A 25 19.93 9.62 -5.83
N VAL A 26 19.22 9.67 -4.70
CA VAL A 26 19.76 9.85 -3.36
C VAL A 26 19.15 8.80 -2.44
N LYS A 27 20.00 8.21 -1.59
CA LYS A 27 19.60 7.36 -0.48
C LYS A 27 20.19 7.94 0.81
N LYS A 28 19.34 8.50 1.66
CA LYS A 28 19.77 9.09 2.94
C LYS A 28 18.68 8.91 3.99
N ASP A 29 19.04 8.51 5.21
CA ASP A 29 18.14 8.35 6.36
C ASP A 29 16.90 7.48 6.06
N GLY A 30 17.08 6.44 5.23
CA GLY A 30 16.01 5.56 4.77
C GLY A 30 15.14 6.15 3.64
N HIS A 31 15.39 7.40 3.22
CA HIS A 31 14.75 8.02 2.07
C HIS A 31 15.42 7.59 0.77
N TYR A 32 14.58 7.29 -0.24
CA TYR A 32 15.00 7.12 -1.62
C TYR A 32 14.30 8.19 -2.44
N LEU A 33 15.08 9.11 -3.02
CA LEU A 33 14.56 10.15 -3.89
C LEU A 33 15.19 10.02 -5.27
N ILE A 34 14.36 10.19 -6.29
CA ILE A 34 14.78 10.24 -7.69
C ILE A 34 14.30 11.57 -8.25
N SER A 35 15.19 12.33 -8.88
CA SER A 35 14.84 13.52 -9.63
C SER A 35 15.19 13.36 -11.10
N VAL A 36 14.35 13.91 -11.95
CA VAL A 36 14.57 13.99 -13.40
C VAL A 36 14.56 15.45 -13.78
N VAL A 37 15.67 15.93 -14.34
CA VAL A 37 15.83 17.30 -14.82
C VAL A 37 16.09 17.24 -16.33
N LEU A 38 15.26 17.92 -17.10
CA LEU A 38 15.33 17.98 -18.56
C LEU A 38 15.54 19.41 -19.00
N GLY A 39 16.38 19.63 -20.01
CA GLY A 39 16.60 20.98 -20.58
C GLY A 39 17.15 22.00 -19.59
N SER A 40 17.92 21.55 -18.58
CA SER A 40 18.46 22.42 -17.55
C SER A 40 19.77 23.08 -18.01
N GLY A 41 19.61 24.07 -18.89
CA GLY A 41 20.68 24.84 -19.49
C GLY A 41 21.32 24.21 -20.73
N TRP A 42 22.03 25.06 -21.47
CA TRP A 42 22.81 24.72 -22.65
C TRP A 42 24.25 25.14 -22.46
N TYR A 43 25.12 24.72 -23.38
CA TYR A 43 26.50 25.17 -23.37
C TYR A 43 26.58 26.72 -23.36
N PRO A 44 27.42 27.31 -22.50
CA PRO A 44 28.41 26.72 -21.59
C PRO A 44 27.85 26.35 -20.18
N ASN A 45 26.58 26.53 -19.90
CA ASN A 45 25.96 26.45 -18.56
C ASN A 45 25.80 25.02 -18.04
N ARG A 46 26.87 24.27 -17.88
CA ARG A 46 26.86 22.85 -17.43
C ARG A 46 26.38 22.66 -15.98
N ARG A 47 26.37 23.75 -15.17
CA ARG A 47 26.13 23.65 -13.72
C ARG A 47 24.64 23.63 -13.34
N TYR A 48 23.76 24.13 -14.19
CA TYR A 48 22.34 24.29 -13.87
C TYR A 48 21.67 22.95 -13.50
N LYS A 49 21.92 21.89 -14.26
CA LYS A 49 21.38 20.57 -13.96
C LYS A 49 21.72 20.07 -12.54
N TRP A 50 22.90 20.40 -12.02
CA TRP A 50 23.30 20.04 -10.65
C TRP A 50 22.61 20.90 -9.61
N GLN A 51 22.44 22.19 -9.88
CA GLN A 51 21.74 23.11 -8.99
C GLN A 51 20.28 22.76 -8.89
N ASP A 52 19.61 22.50 -10.03
CA ASP A 52 18.20 22.13 -10.08
C ASP A 52 17.96 20.78 -9.41
N THR A 53 18.81 19.79 -9.69
CA THR A 53 18.75 18.50 -9.01
C THR A 53 18.90 18.65 -7.49
N LYS A 54 19.85 19.47 -7.04
CA LYS A 54 20.04 19.72 -5.60
C LYS A 54 18.78 20.34 -4.99
N LYS A 55 18.20 21.37 -5.62
CA LYS A 55 16.94 21.98 -5.15
C LYS A 55 15.80 20.97 -5.04
N LEU A 56 15.64 20.09 -6.03
CA LEU A 56 14.61 19.05 -6.02
C LEU A 56 14.85 18.03 -4.89
N MET A 57 16.10 17.60 -4.69
CA MET A 57 16.44 16.68 -3.61
C MET A 57 16.24 17.31 -2.23
N ASP A 58 16.71 18.55 -2.03
CA ASP A 58 16.52 19.30 -0.78
C ASP A 58 15.02 19.49 -0.49
N TYR A 59 14.21 19.80 -1.51
CA TYR A 59 12.77 19.89 -1.41
C TYR A 59 12.16 18.56 -0.97
N GLY A 60 12.49 17.46 -1.65
CA GLY A 60 11.98 16.13 -1.32
C GLY A 60 12.33 15.70 0.10
N MET A 61 13.60 15.90 0.52
CA MET A 61 14.04 15.56 1.88
C MET A 61 13.35 16.40 2.95
N LYS A 62 13.07 17.67 2.66
CA LYS A 62 12.43 18.59 3.61
C LYS A 62 10.93 18.38 3.74
N HIS A 63 10.25 18.08 2.63
CA HIS A 63 8.79 18.09 2.57
C HIS A 63 8.13 16.71 2.62
N TYR A 64 8.87 15.63 2.45
CA TYR A 64 8.33 14.28 2.53
C TYR A 64 8.94 13.51 3.68
N SER A 65 8.11 12.95 4.53
CA SER A 65 8.53 12.11 5.65
C SER A 65 7.84 10.75 5.61
N LYS A 66 8.51 9.73 6.14
CA LYS A 66 7.97 8.39 6.25
C LYS A 66 6.89 8.37 7.32
N LYS A 67 5.66 8.03 6.93
CA LYS A 67 4.51 7.91 7.83
C LYS A 67 3.97 6.49 7.78
N GLU A 68 3.70 5.90 8.93
CA GLU A 68 3.00 4.63 9.03
C GLU A 68 1.48 4.87 9.02
N ILE A 69 0.80 4.23 8.06
CA ILE A 69 -0.64 4.36 7.87
C ILE A 69 -1.29 3.07 8.33
N PRO A 70 -2.11 3.10 9.40
CA PRO A 70 -2.81 1.93 9.89
C PRO A 70 -3.95 1.55 8.93
N LEU A 71 -3.85 0.36 8.33
CA LEU A 71 -4.90 -0.17 7.45
C LEU A 71 -5.97 -0.97 8.19
N ASN A 72 -5.76 -1.23 9.48
CA ASN A 72 -6.57 -2.15 10.30
C ASN A 72 -7.63 -1.47 11.17
N GLN A 73 -7.66 -0.15 11.22
CA GLN A 73 -8.62 0.58 12.04
C GLN A 73 -10.06 0.38 11.53
N GLY A 74 -10.95 -0.06 12.43
CA GLY A 74 -12.37 -0.28 12.11
C GLY A 74 -12.67 -1.60 11.38
N ILE A 75 -11.68 -2.48 11.15
CA ILE A 75 -11.92 -3.80 10.56
C ILE A 75 -12.22 -4.81 11.67
N PRO A 76 -13.37 -5.51 11.64
CA PRO A 76 -13.66 -6.58 12.59
C PRO A 76 -12.72 -7.77 12.36
N THR A 77 -12.28 -8.42 13.43
CA THR A 77 -11.42 -9.61 13.33
C THR A 77 -12.16 -10.83 12.79
N LYS A 78 -13.48 -10.86 12.92
CA LYS A 78 -14.37 -11.95 12.48
C LYS A 78 -15.63 -11.38 11.83
N LEU A 79 -16.16 -12.10 10.84
CA LEU A 79 -17.49 -11.84 10.26
C LEU A 79 -18.44 -13.01 10.57
N PRO A 80 -19.76 -12.72 10.76
CA PRO A 80 -20.78 -13.74 10.83
C PRO A 80 -20.83 -14.57 9.53
N VAL A 81 -21.18 -15.85 9.64
CA VAL A 81 -21.33 -16.74 8.47
C VAL A 81 -22.70 -17.38 8.50
N ASN A 82 -23.52 -17.07 7.50
CA ASN A 82 -24.84 -17.64 7.30
C ASN A 82 -24.72 -19.05 6.71
N SER A 83 -25.58 -19.97 7.18
CA SER A 83 -25.67 -21.37 6.71
C SER A 83 -24.35 -22.13 6.77
N GLY A 84 -23.41 -21.73 7.64
CA GLY A 84 -22.12 -22.37 7.84
C GLY A 84 -22.09 -23.32 9.01
N ARG A 85 -21.23 -24.37 8.97
CA ARG A 85 -20.95 -25.25 10.13
C ARG A 85 -20.24 -24.51 11.27
N LYS A 86 -19.68 -23.33 11.01
CA LYS A 86 -19.20 -22.35 11.98
C LYS A 86 -19.95 -21.04 11.79
N SER A 87 -20.31 -20.37 12.87
CA SER A 87 -21.06 -19.12 12.88
C SER A 87 -20.24 -17.89 12.53
N THR A 88 -18.90 -17.99 12.58
CA THR A 88 -17.99 -16.87 12.30
C THR A 88 -16.80 -17.31 11.49
N CYS A 89 -16.27 -16.39 10.66
CA CYS A 89 -15.05 -16.51 9.88
C CYS A 89 -14.03 -15.47 10.35
N THR A 90 -12.83 -15.89 10.71
CA THR A 90 -11.72 -15.00 11.01
C THR A 90 -11.13 -14.41 9.74
N LEU A 91 -10.78 -13.12 9.77
CA LEU A 91 -10.24 -12.39 8.65
C LEU A 91 -8.71 -12.19 8.76
N SER A 92 -8.04 -12.17 7.63
CA SER A 92 -6.66 -11.68 7.52
C SER A 92 -6.69 -10.17 7.31
N ILE A 93 -6.27 -9.43 8.33
CA ILE A 93 -6.27 -7.96 8.33
C ILE A 93 -4.96 -7.47 7.71
N PRO A 94 -4.99 -6.50 6.76
CA PRO A 94 -3.78 -5.93 6.20
C PRO A 94 -2.91 -5.28 7.28
N LYS A 95 -1.59 -5.46 7.16
CA LYS A 95 -0.62 -4.79 8.05
C LYS A 95 -0.56 -3.30 7.74
N PRO A 96 -0.16 -2.46 8.70
CA PRO A 96 0.15 -1.06 8.44
C PRO A 96 1.16 -0.90 7.31
N VAL A 97 1.02 0.17 6.52
CA VAL A 97 1.90 0.48 5.40
C VAL A 97 2.67 1.77 5.66
N SER A 98 3.97 1.75 5.38
CA SER A 98 4.80 2.95 5.47
C SER A 98 4.90 3.61 4.10
N LEU A 99 4.52 4.87 4.01
CA LEU A 99 4.62 5.70 2.81
C LEU A 99 5.32 7.02 3.12
N TYR A 100 5.99 7.58 2.11
CA TYR A 100 6.47 8.95 2.15
C TYR A 100 5.34 9.88 1.71
N VAL A 101 4.92 10.75 2.62
CA VAL A 101 3.83 11.70 2.39
C VAL A 101 4.26 13.09 2.85
N SER A 102 3.73 14.11 2.19
CA SER A 102 3.87 15.49 2.61
C SER A 102 2.94 15.77 3.81
N PRO A 103 3.28 16.69 4.73
CA PRO A 103 2.38 17.14 5.79
C PRO A 103 1.04 17.68 5.29
N THR A 104 1.00 18.19 4.05
CA THR A 104 -0.22 18.73 3.42
C THR A 104 -1.11 17.65 2.83
N GLU A 105 -0.57 16.46 2.52
CA GLU A 105 -1.32 15.34 1.95
C GLU A 105 -2.19 14.66 3.01
N LYS A 106 -3.48 14.54 2.72
CA LYS A 106 -4.44 13.87 3.59
C LYS A 106 -4.58 12.40 3.22
N THR A 107 -4.33 11.52 4.17
CA THR A 107 -4.51 10.07 3.99
C THR A 107 -5.83 9.61 4.60
N LYS A 108 -6.59 8.78 3.87
CA LYS A 108 -7.86 8.19 4.33
C LYS A 108 -7.94 6.74 3.89
N CYS A 109 -8.35 5.86 4.80
CA CYS A 109 -8.67 4.46 4.48
C CYS A 109 -10.19 4.29 4.38
N VAL A 110 -10.65 3.65 3.31
CA VAL A 110 -12.06 3.30 3.12
C VAL A 110 -12.16 1.77 3.11
N ILE A 111 -12.98 1.23 4.02
CA ILE A 111 -13.18 -0.21 4.17
C ILE A 111 -14.45 -0.60 3.43
N SER A 112 -14.36 -1.63 2.59
CA SER A 112 -15.49 -2.30 1.97
C SER A 112 -15.53 -3.74 2.45
N LEU A 113 -16.51 -4.05 3.32
CA LEU A 113 -16.74 -5.38 3.88
C LEU A 113 -18.23 -5.66 3.91
N PRO A 114 -18.69 -6.92 3.63
CA PRO A 114 -20.05 -7.31 3.87
C PRO A 114 -20.33 -7.44 5.38
N THR A 115 -21.59 -7.34 5.76
CA THR A 115 -22.01 -7.53 7.16
C THR A 115 -21.95 -9.00 7.59
N SER A 116 -22.06 -9.94 6.64
CA SER A 116 -21.97 -11.40 6.85
C SER A 116 -21.49 -12.10 5.59
N LEU A 117 -20.95 -13.30 5.75
CA LEU A 117 -20.59 -14.21 4.66
C LEU A 117 -21.64 -15.32 4.53
N THR A 118 -21.76 -15.93 3.36
CA THR A 118 -22.61 -17.13 3.16
C THR A 118 -21.72 -18.33 2.86
N ALA A 119 -21.94 -19.43 3.59
CA ALA A 119 -21.19 -20.67 3.37
C ALA A 119 -21.60 -21.36 2.03
N PRO A 120 -20.65 -22.04 1.34
CA PRO A 120 -19.30 -22.36 1.79
C PRO A 120 -18.32 -21.18 1.64
N VAL A 121 -17.40 -21.02 2.59
CA VAL A 121 -16.30 -20.03 2.53
C VAL A 121 -14.98 -20.79 2.39
N GLN A 122 -14.16 -20.42 1.43
CA GLN A 122 -12.83 -21.02 1.24
C GLN A 122 -11.76 -20.11 1.85
N LYS A 123 -10.77 -20.73 2.51
CA LYS A 123 -9.57 -20.02 2.98
C LYS A 123 -8.86 -19.36 1.79
N GLY A 124 -8.45 -18.09 1.95
CA GLY A 124 -7.78 -17.32 0.91
C GLY A 124 -8.73 -16.57 -0.04
N THR A 125 -10.06 -16.76 0.09
CA THR A 125 -11.02 -15.95 -0.68
C THR A 125 -11.00 -14.51 -0.18
N ALA A 126 -10.89 -13.55 -1.10
CA ALA A 126 -11.05 -12.14 -0.80
C ALA A 126 -12.52 -11.85 -0.46
N VAL A 127 -12.75 -11.36 0.76
CA VAL A 127 -14.11 -11.08 1.29
C VAL A 127 -14.39 -9.58 1.39
N GLY A 128 -13.37 -8.76 1.17
CA GLY A 128 -13.48 -7.31 1.18
C GLY A 128 -12.12 -6.67 0.88
N SER A 129 -12.06 -5.36 1.03
CA SER A 129 -10.83 -4.61 0.79
C SER A 129 -10.76 -3.33 1.63
N VAL A 130 -9.54 -2.85 1.81
CA VAL A 130 -9.24 -1.50 2.30
C VAL A 130 -8.63 -0.71 1.17
N VAL A 131 -9.22 0.41 0.79
CA VAL A 131 -8.66 1.33 -0.20
C VAL A 131 -8.04 2.51 0.52
N LEU A 132 -6.73 2.70 0.33
CA LEU A 132 -6.02 3.87 0.81
C LEU A 132 -6.16 5.00 -0.22
N TYR A 133 -6.58 6.17 0.24
CA TYR A 133 -6.67 7.40 -0.53
C TYR A 133 -5.61 8.40 -0.05
N ILE A 134 -5.01 9.13 -0.99
CA ILE A 134 -4.15 10.29 -0.76
C ILE A 134 -4.78 11.46 -1.53
N ASP A 135 -5.09 12.56 -0.83
CA ASP A 135 -5.79 13.73 -1.37
C ASP A 135 -7.04 13.37 -2.19
N SER A 136 -7.87 12.49 -1.63
CA SER A 136 -9.11 11.99 -2.24
C SER A 136 -8.92 11.15 -3.52
N LYS A 137 -7.69 10.87 -3.95
CA LYS A 137 -7.38 9.96 -5.06
C LYS A 137 -7.09 8.56 -4.53
N PRO A 138 -7.63 7.49 -5.13
CA PRO A 138 -7.32 6.13 -4.74
C PRO A 138 -5.85 5.83 -5.04
N TYR A 139 -5.10 5.45 -4.02
CA TYR A 139 -3.69 5.13 -4.13
C TYR A 139 -3.47 3.63 -4.31
N ARG A 140 -4.02 2.81 -3.40
CA ARG A 140 -3.85 1.36 -3.43
C ARG A 140 -4.98 0.64 -2.69
N SER A 141 -5.40 -0.52 -3.23
CA SER A 141 -6.35 -1.43 -2.59
C SER A 141 -5.61 -2.60 -1.94
N TYR A 142 -6.02 -2.94 -0.72
CA TYR A 142 -5.48 -4.04 0.08
C TYR A 142 -6.62 -5.02 0.37
N PRO A 143 -6.59 -6.23 -0.20
CA PRO A 143 -7.65 -7.21 0.00
C PRO A 143 -7.64 -7.78 1.42
N ILE A 144 -8.83 -8.11 1.91
CA ILE A 144 -9.08 -8.79 3.18
C ILE A 144 -9.52 -10.22 2.85
N TYR A 145 -8.84 -11.21 3.43
CA TYR A 145 -9.07 -12.61 3.10
C TYR A 145 -9.71 -13.38 4.25
N ALA A 146 -10.52 -14.39 3.91
CA ALA A 146 -10.94 -15.44 4.84
C ALA A 146 -9.74 -16.32 5.23
N THR A 147 -9.54 -16.57 6.53
CA THR A 147 -8.38 -17.36 7.01
C THR A 147 -8.69 -18.85 7.20
N GLN A 148 -9.96 -19.26 7.05
CA GLN A 148 -10.39 -20.64 7.30
C GLN A 148 -11.44 -21.12 6.29
N ASN A 149 -11.49 -22.44 6.11
CA ASN A 149 -12.56 -23.07 5.33
C ASN A 149 -13.81 -23.28 6.21
N ILE A 150 -14.96 -22.88 5.72
CA ILE A 150 -16.25 -23.10 6.38
C ILE A 150 -17.17 -23.81 5.43
N LYS A 151 -17.49 -25.08 5.74
CA LYS A 151 -18.43 -25.89 4.96
C LYS A 151 -19.86 -25.44 5.22
N LYS A 152 -20.73 -25.62 4.22
CA LYS A 152 -22.18 -25.36 4.36
C LYS A 152 -22.79 -26.31 5.40
N LEU A 153 -23.70 -25.79 6.19
CA LEU A 153 -24.56 -26.56 7.06
C LEU A 153 -25.59 -27.32 6.21
N THR A 154 -25.61 -28.65 6.31
CA THR A 154 -26.54 -29.51 5.56
C THR A 154 -27.42 -30.28 6.54
N PHE A 155 -28.60 -30.68 6.12
CA PHE A 155 -29.50 -31.51 6.92
C PHE A 155 -28.84 -32.79 7.42
N SER A 156 -28.12 -33.49 6.54
CA SER A 156 -27.38 -34.71 6.91
C SER A 156 -26.32 -34.46 8.01
N TYR A 157 -25.66 -33.29 8.00
CA TYR A 157 -24.72 -32.93 9.06
C TYR A 157 -25.42 -32.65 10.39
N CYS A 158 -26.55 -31.93 10.36
CA CYS A 158 -27.35 -31.65 11.56
C CYS A 158 -27.90 -32.95 12.16
N TYR A 159 -28.42 -33.82 11.34
CA TYR A 159 -28.95 -35.12 11.73
C TYR A 159 -27.87 -35.99 12.42
N LYS A 160 -26.71 -36.16 11.78
CA LYS A 160 -25.57 -36.88 12.36
C LYS A 160 -25.11 -36.29 13.70
N LYS A 161 -25.09 -34.97 13.81
CA LYS A 161 -24.69 -34.26 15.02
C LYS A 161 -25.68 -34.47 16.15
N MET A 162 -26.99 -34.45 15.85
CA MET A 162 -28.05 -34.73 16.82
C MET A 162 -27.94 -36.15 17.37
N PHE A 163 -27.76 -37.15 16.51
CA PHE A 163 -27.57 -38.54 16.93
C PHE A 163 -26.34 -38.75 17.82
N TYR A 164 -25.23 -38.07 17.48
CA TYR A 164 -24.04 -38.15 18.31
C TYR A 164 -24.26 -37.66 19.74
N TYR A 165 -25.03 -36.57 19.96
CA TYR A 165 -25.37 -36.05 21.27
C TYR A 165 -26.46 -36.83 22.01
N LEU A 166 -27.23 -37.69 21.32
CA LEU A 166 -28.23 -38.56 21.94
C LEU A 166 -27.61 -39.87 22.50
N ILE A 167 -26.45 -40.27 21.98
CA ILE A 167 -25.79 -41.54 22.35
C ILE A 167 -24.61 -41.31 23.32
N HIS A 168 -24.16 -40.08 23.49
CA HIS A 168 -23.07 -39.71 24.43
C HIS A 168 -23.52 -38.59 25.36
#